data_efd10248be0bfafac93e01832895be07
#
_entry.id   efd10248be0bfafac93e01832895be07
#
_cell.length_a   1.000
_cell.length_b   1.000
_cell.length_c   1.000
_cell.angle_alpha   90.00
_cell.angle_beta   90.00
_cell.angle_gamma   90.00
#
_symmetry.space_group_name_H-M   'P 1'
#
loop_
_entity.id
_entity.type
_entity.pdbx_description
1 polymer ?
#
loop_
_entity_poly.entity_id
_entity_poly.type
_entity_poly.pdbx_seq_one_letter_code
_entity_poly.pdbx_strand_id
1 'polypeptide(L)'
;MRRRDFITLFGGGAAAWALLALGSMPFLPGGLLSQTTVKTRRVGLLSSGEPFTDTSELVVGLTAGFSKRGYIVGRSLIFERRAPEARLDRLPQLVDELKSQAELIITNGYPAARVVKDRSNVPVVAITGADPVATGLINSLARPGGNITGVGEVAAELTAKRLEVLKDTFPSLQKIAVLWNADDLGMTLRYRSAAAAARTLGFQIQPLGVREPQDFVAPPLPRWYATAPMPS
;
A
#
# COMPACT_ATOMS: atom_id res chain seq x y z
N MET A 1 19.05 1.80 -8.34
CA MET A 1 18.72 3.20 -8.02
C MET A 1 19.12 3.50 -6.58
N ARG A 2 19.95 4.50 -6.32
CA ARG A 2 20.34 4.89 -4.96
C ARG A 2 19.25 5.79 -4.37
N ARG A 3 19.02 5.73 -3.05
CA ARG A 3 18.02 6.61 -2.36
C ARG A 3 18.16 8.10 -2.72
N ARG A 4 19.35 8.55 -3.11
CA ARG A 4 19.63 9.93 -3.55
C ARG A 4 19.04 10.27 -4.92
N ASP A 5 18.95 9.31 -5.83
CA ASP A 5 18.44 9.54 -7.19
C ASP A 5 16.91 9.73 -7.20
N PHE A 6 16.22 9.19 -6.19
CA PHE A 6 14.79 9.40 -5.99
C PHE A 6 14.46 10.83 -5.53
N ILE A 7 15.37 11.46 -4.76
CA ILE A 7 15.19 12.83 -4.26
C ILE A 7 15.48 13.86 -5.35
N THR A 8 16.40 13.60 -6.28
CA THR A 8 16.77 14.53 -7.36
C THR A 8 15.73 14.61 -8.48
N LEU A 9 14.92 13.57 -8.68
CA LEU A 9 13.83 13.61 -9.67
C LEU A 9 12.71 14.61 -9.30
N PHE A 10 12.62 15.00 -8.02
CA PHE A 10 11.60 15.94 -7.50
C PHE A 10 12.18 17.29 -7.03
N GLY A 11 13.51 17.49 -7.10
CA GLY A 11 14.21 18.63 -6.51
C GLY A 11 14.52 19.80 -7.45
N GLY A 12 14.07 19.78 -8.69
CA GLY A 12 14.40 20.80 -9.69
C GLY A 12 13.46 22.01 -9.73
N GLY A 13 13.51 22.88 -8.73
CA GLY A 13 12.65 24.06 -8.74
C GLY A 13 13.11 25.18 -7.81
N ALA A 14 14.40 25.55 -7.82
CA ALA A 14 14.85 26.74 -7.10
C ALA A 14 16.12 27.30 -7.74
N ALA A 15 15.98 28.16 -8.75
CA ALA A 15 17.01 29.11 -9.13
C ALA A 15 16.40 30.26 -9.95
N ALA A 16 15.99 31.34 -9.31
CA ALA A 16 15.85 32.66 -9.93
C ALA A 16 15.96 33.74 -8.85
N TRP A 17 17.16 33.94 -8.36
CA TRP A 17 17.58 35.20 -7.72
C TRP A 17 18.76 35.70 -8.49
N ALA A 18 18.58 36.74 -9.26
CA ALA A 18 19.50 37.84 -9.56
C ALA A 18 18.97 38.66 -10.77
N LEU A 19 18.62 39.89 -10.55
CA LEU A 19 19.20 41.08 -11.13
C LEU A 19 18.20 42.25 -10.99
N LEU A 20 18.37 42.99 -9.91
CA LEU A 20 17.96 44.38 -9.82
C LEU A 20 19.14 45.22 -10.32
N ALA A 21 19.01 45.78 -11.52
CA ALA A 21 19.83 46.91 -11.98
C ALA A 21 18.97 47.86 -12.79
N LEU A 22 18.98 49.08 -12.35
CA LEU A 22 18.39 50.29 -12.82
C LEU A 22 18.32 50.48 -14.36
N GLY A 23 17.17 50.91 -14.85
CA GLY A 23 17.01 51.43 -16.18
C GLY A 23 15.55 51.79 -16.44
N SER A 24 15.24 53.08 -16.41
CA SER A 24 13.96 53.67 -16.80
C SER A 24 13.58 53.31 -18.24
N MET A 25 12.49 52.56 -18.44
CA MET A 25 11.87 52.32 -19.73
C MET A 25 10.33 52.50 -19.65
N PRO A 26 9.70 52.97 -20.72
CA PRO A 26 8.32 53.44 -20.71
C PRO A 26 7.32 52.31 -20.58
N PHE A 27 6.24 52.63 -19.93
CA PHE A 27 5.04 51.87 -19.69
C PHE A 27 4.48 51.23 -20.98
N LEU A 28 4.67 49.91 -21.18
CA LEU A 28 3.92 49.09 -22.12
C LEU A 28 2.87 48.30 -21.32
N PRO A 29 1.55 48.56 -21.54
CA PRO A 29 0.50 47.72 -20.96
C PRO A 29 0.36 46.46 -21.80
N GLY A 30 1.10 45.47 -21.44
CA GLY A 30 1.06 44.14 -22.08
C GLY A 30 1.79 43.11 -21.20
N GLY A 31 1.31 42.98 -19.98
CA GLY A 31 1.81 41.93 -19.09
C GLY A 31 1.56 40.56 -19.72
N LEU A 32 2.54 40.04 -20.45
CA LEU A 32 2.71 38.62 -20.66
C LEU A 32 2.91 38.00 -19.28
N LEU A 33 1.81 37.68 -18.62
CA LEU A 33 1.80 36.71 -17.53
C LEU A 33 2.33 35.43 -18.16
N SER A 34 3.63 35.20 -18.03
CA SER A 34 4.23 33.89 -18.27
C SER A 34 3.46 32.93 -17.38
N GLN A 35 2.46 32.29 -17.93
CA GLN A 35 1.81 31.17 -17.30
C GLN A 35 2.90 30.09 -17.19
N THR A 36 3.57 30.04 -16.05
CA THR A 36 4.40 28.90 -15.69
C THR A 36 3.46 27.73 -15.70
N THR A 37 3.47 26.96 -16.77
CA THR A 37 2.69 25.72 -16.88
C THR A 37 3.21 24.81 -15.80
N VAL A 38 2.51 24.75 -14.67
CA VAL A 38 2.81 23.82 -13.59
C VAL A 38 2.63 22.42 -14.17
N LYS A 39 3.74 21.72 -14.39
CA LYS A 39 3.69 20.33 -14.88
C LYS A 39 2.89 19.49 -13.90
N THR A 40 1.72 19.05 -14.32
CA THR A 40 0.87 18.17 -13.50
C THR A 40 1.50 16.78 -13.44
N ARG A 41 1.72 16.28 -12.22
CA ARG A 41 2.24 14.94 -11.96
C ARG A 41 1.09 13.95 -11.82
N ARG A 42 1.25 12.76 -12.35
CA ARG A 42 0.27 11.68 -12.22
C ARG A 42 0.83 10.56 -11.37
N VAL A 43 0.11 10.23 -10.30
CA VAL A 43 0.45 9.15 -9.36
C VAL A 43 -0.65 8.12 -9.39
N GLY A 44 -0.32 6.89 -9.76
CA GLY A 44 -1.22 5.76 -9.71
C GLY A 44 -1.41 5.27 -8.28
N LEU A 45 -2.64 5.06 -7.86
CA LEU A 45 -2.99 4.42 -6.61
C LEU A 45 -3.67 3.09 -6.93
N LEU A 46 -3.01 1.97 -6.62
CA LEU A 46 -3.53 0.63 -6.87
C LEU A 46 -3.78 -0.11 -5.56
N SER A 47 -5.03 -0.42 -5.28
CA SER A 47 -5.44 -1.25 -4.14
C SER A 47 -5.44 -2.73 -4.53
N SER A 48 -5.19 -3.62 -3.55
CA SER A 48 -5.49 -5.06 -3.68
C SER A 48 -6.91 -5.42 -3.20
N GLY A 49 -7.61 -4.48 -2.62
CA GLY A 49 -8.96 -4.65 -2.06
C GLY A 49 -9.89 -3.54 -2.52
N GLU A 50 -10.48 -2.84 -1.55
CA GLU A 50 -11.44 -1.78 -1.78
C GLU A 50 -10.88 -0.59 -2.57
N PRO A 51 -11.73 0.09 -3.36
CA PRO A 51 -11.37 1.32 -4.06
C PRO A 51 -10.97 2.44 -3.08
N PHE A 52 -9.98 3.22 -3.46
CA PHE A 52 -9.60 4.42 -2.73
C PHE A 52 -10.62 5.54 -2.95
N THR A 53 -11.15 6.09 -1.87
CA THR A 53 -11.99 7.29 -1.84
C THR A 53 -11.19 8.49 -1.33
N ASP A 54 -11.75 9.69 -1.40
CA ASP A 54 -11.11 10.89 -0.83
C ASP A 54 -11.02 10.84 0.70
N THR A 55 -11.87 10.04 1.33
CA THR A 55 -11.93 9.84 2.79
C THR A 55 -11.07 8.67 3.27
N SER A 56 -10.50 7.88 2.36
CA SER A 56 -9.59 6.80 2.74
C SER A 56 -8.39 7.37 3.48
N GLU A 57 -8.05 6.84 4.65
CA GLU A 57 -6.93 7.32 5.50
C GLU A 57 -5.62 7.46 4.71
N LEU A 58 -5.33 6.49 3.85
CA LEU A 58 -4.16 6.54 2.99
C LEU A 58 -4.19 7.77 2.06
N VAL A 59 -5.32 8.04 1.40
CA VAL A 59 -5.46 9.17 0.47
C VAL A 59 -5.36 10.50 1.21
N VAL A 60 -5.98 10.60 2.39
CA VAL A 60 -5.86 11.78 3.27
C VAL A 60 -4.40 12.00 3.66
N GLY A 61 -3.71 10.96 4.12
CA GLY A 61 -2.30 11.03 4.50
C GLY A 61 -1.37 11.39 3.32
N LEU A 62 -1.59 10.78 2.16
CA LEU A 62 -0.83 11.10 0.94
C LEU A 62 -1.07 12.54 0.51
N THR A 63 -2.32 12.99 0.48
CA THR A 63 -2.69 14.38 0.11
C THR A 63 -1.99 15.38 1.02
N ALA A 64 -2.01 15.16 2.33
CA ALA A 64 -1.32 16.02 3.30
C ALA A 64 0.20 15.99 3.10
N GLY A 65 0.79 14.81 2.86
CA GLY A 65 2.22 14.65 2.63
C GLY A 65 2.71 15.32 1.35
N PHE A 66 1.96 15.20 0.26
CA PHE A 66 2.25 15.86 -1.01
C PHE A 66 2.06 17.37 -0.92
N SER A 67 1.00 17.83 -0.24
CA SER A 67 0.72 19.26 -0.04
C SER A 67 1.87 19.96 0.70
N LYS A 68 2.42 19.37 1.76
CA LYS A 68 3.61 19.87 2.47
C LYS A 68 4.84 20.04 1.57
N ARG A 69 4.86 19.40 0.41
CA ARG A 69 5.94 19.47 -0.60
C ARG A 69 5.57 20.31 -1.81
N GLY A 70 4.46 21.06 -1.75
CA GLY A 70 4.00 21.95 -2.81
C GLY A 70 3.18 21.28 -3.93
N TYR A 71 2.85 20.00 -3.80
CA TYR A 71 1.99 19.30 -4.75
C TYR A 71 0.53 19.37 -4.28
N ILE A 72 -0.33 19.95 -5.11
CA ILE A 72 -1.76 20.15 -4.78
C ILE A 72 -2.60 19.26 -5.69
N VAL A 73 -3.38 18.38 -5.09
CA VAL A 73 -4.31 17.48 -5.80
C VAL A 73 -5.34 18.33 -6.59
N GLY A 74 -5.58 17.96 -7.84
CA GLY A 74 -6.43 18.69 -8.77
C GLY A 74 -5.76 19.87 -9.46
N ARG A 75 -4.53 20.28 -9.08
CA ARG A 75 -3.79 21.38 -9.69
C ARG A 75 -2.45 20.93 -10.28
N SER A 76 -1.54 20.46 -9.43
CA SER A 76 -0.20 19.98 -9.81
C SER A 76 0.00 18.50 -9.61
N LEU A 77 -0.99 17.80 -9.06
CA LEU A 77 -1.00 16.37 -8.78
C LEU A 77 -2.36 15.76 -9.12
N ILE A 78 -2.36 14.63 -9.80
CA ILE A 78 -3.55 13.82 -10.07
C ILE A 78 -3.30 12.42 -9.52
N PHE A 79 -4.27 11.88 -8.78
CA PHE A 79 -4.31 10.49 -8.37
C PHE A 79 -5.16 9.67 -9.35
N GLU A 80 -4.51 8.77 -10.08
CA GLU A 80 -5.15 7.76 -10.92
C GLU A 80 -5.44 6.52 -10.06
N ARG A 81 -6.70 6.33 -9.65
CA ARG A 81 -7.09 5.29 -8.70
C ARG A 81 -7.62 4.07 -9.42
N ARG A 82 -7.16 2.88 -8.99
CA ARG A 82 -7.65 1.59 -9.48
C ARG A 82 -7.78 0.61 -8.32
N ALA A 83 -8.78 -0.24 -8.42
CA ALA A 83 -9.00 -1.36 -7.50
C ALA A 83 -9.61 -2.54 -8.26
N PRO A 84 -9.33 -3.77 -7.85
CA PRO A 84 -9.81 -4.98 -8.51
C PRO A 84 -11.25 -5.32 -8.17
N GLU A 85 -11.89 -4.65 -7.19
CA GLU A 85 -13.28 -4.89 -6.77
C GLU A 85 -13.52 -6.37 -6.40
N ALA A 86 -12.72 -6.87 -5.48
CA ALA A 86 -12.68 -8.26 -5.01
C ALA A 86 -12.25 -9.31 -6.07
N ARG A 87 -11.83 -8.89 -7.27
CA ARG A 87 -11.36 -9.76 -8.35
C ARG A 87 -9.88 -9.54 -8.63
N LEU A 88 -9.01 -10.22 -7.91
CA LEU A 88 -7.55 -10.07 -8.04
C LEU A 88 -7.03 -10.39 -9.45
N ASP A 89 -7.74 -11.20 -10.22
CA ASP A 89 -7.47 -11.50 -11.63
C ASP A 89 -7.49 -10.27 -12.55
N ARG A 90 -8.12 -9.16 -12.14
CA ARG A 90 -8.13 -7.88 -12.86
C ARG A 90 -6.85 -7.06 -12.67
N LEU A 91 -6.03 -7.35 -11.65
CA LEU A 91 -4.82 -6.55 -11.35
C LEU A 91 -3.88 -6.39 -12.56
N PRO A 92 -3.60 -7.42 -13.38
CA PRO A 92 -2.74 -7.26 -14.55
C PRO A 92 -3.22 -6.17 -15.51
N GLN A 93 -4.51 -6.15 -15.84
CA GLN A 93 -5.11 -5.12 -16.70
C GLN A 93 -4.99 -3.73 -16.09
N LEU A 94 -5.33 -3.59 -14.79
CA LEU A 94 -5.27 -2.31 -14.07
C LEU A 94 -3.85 -1.74 -14.02
N VAL A 95 -2.83 -2.61 -13.91
CA VAL A 95 -1.42 -2.21 -13.98
C VAL A 95 -1.06 -1.72 -15.38
N ASP A 96 -1.52 -2.41 -16.43
CA ASP A 96 -1.26 -2.01 -17.81
C ASP A 96 -1.86 -0.64 -18.13
N GLU A 97 -3.04 -0.32 -17.58
CA GLU A 97 -3.64 1.02 -17.65
C GLU A 97 -2.79 2.07 -16.91
N LEU A 98 -2.44 1.80 -15.64
CA LEU A 98 -1.72 2.77 -14.80
C LEU A 98 -0.31 3.06 -15.31
N LYS A 99 0.45 2.05 -15.78
CA LYS A 99 1.84 2.24 -16.21
C LYS A 99 1.99 3.17 -17.40
N SER A 100 0.93 3.34 -18.20
CA SER A 100 0.90 4.27 -19.33
C SER A 100 0.59 5.71 -18.93
N GLN A 101 0.01 5.93 -17.76
CA GLN A 101 -0.49 7.21 -17.31
C GLN A 101 0.29 7.78 -16.12
N ALA A 102 0.85 6.93 -15.25
CA ALA A 102 1.45 7.35 -13.99
C ALA A 102 2.99 7.40 -14.05
N GLU A 103 3.56 8.41 -13.44
CA GLU A 103 5.02 8.57 -13.26
C GLU A 103 5.53 7.81 -12.01
N LEU A 104 4.62 7.48 -11.10
CA LEU A 104 4.84 6.75 -9.86
C LEU A 104 3.58 5.93 -9.54
N ILE A 105 3.74 4.71 -9.06
CA ILE A 105 2.61 3.90 -8.59
C ILE A 105 2.77 3.67 -7.08
N ILE A 106 1.72 3.95 -6.31
CA ILE A 106 1.61 3.60 -4.90
C ILE A 106 0.65 2.41 -4.81
N THR A 107 1.10 1.32 -4.21
CA THR A 107 0.27 0.12 -4.05
C THR A 107 -0.11 -0.08 -2.60
N ASN A 108 -1.32 -0.57 -2.36
CA ASN A 108 -1.78 -1.03 -1.06
C ASN A 108 -2.13 -2.53 -1.13
N GLY A 109 -1.38 -3.33 -0.38
CA GLY A 109 -1.46 -4.79 -0.37
C GLY A 109 -0.41 -5.46 -1.26
N TYR A 110 -0.03 -6.69 -0.86
CA TYR A 110 0.98 -7.49 -1.55
C TYR A 110 0.58 -7.87 -2.99
N PRO A 111 -0.64 -8.34 -3.28
CA PRO A 111 -1.03 -8.73 -4.64
C PRO A 111 -0.83 -7.62 -5.66
N ALA A 112 -1.25 -6.39 -5.35
CA ALA A 112 -1.05 -5.23 -6.23
C ALA A 112 0.44 -4.94 -6.45
N ALA A 113 1.24 -4.90 -5.37
CA ALA A 113 2.68 -4.66 -5.45
C ALA A 113 3.39 -5.72 -6.31
N ARG A 114 2.99 -6.98 -6.17
CA ARG A 114 3.55 -8.11 -6.93
C ARG A 114 3.30 -7.96 -8.43
N VAL A 115 2.05 -7.68 -8.82
CA VAL A 115 1.70 -7.53 -10.23
C VAL A 115 2.40 -6.32 -10.86
N VAL A 116 2.51 -5.19 -10.13
CA VAL A 116 3.27 -4.02 -10.63
C VAL A 116 4.75 -4.36 -10.81
N LYS A 117 5.36 -5.12 -9.88
CA LYS A 117 6.74 -5.58 -9.99
C LYS A 117 6.98 -6.36 -11.28
N ASP A 118 6.07 -7.27 -11.61
CA ASP A 118 6.26 -8.20 -12.73
C ASP A 118 5.94 -7.57 -14.09
N ARG A 119 5.17 -6.46 -14.13
CA ARG A 119 4.62 -5.88 -15.37
C ARG A 119 5.04 -4.45 -15.67
N SER A 120 5.75 -3.78 -14.75
CA SER A 120 6.06 -2.37 -14.88
C SER A 120 7.45 -2.02 -14.36
N ASN A 121 8.12 -1.09 -15.05
CA ASN A 121 9.36 -0.46 -14.61
C ASN A 121 9.11 0.93 -13.98
N VAL A 122 7.86 1.38 -13.89
CA VAL A 122 7.50 2.62 -13.20
C VAL A 122 7.94 2.51 -11.73
N PRO A 123 8.51 3.57 -11.12
CA PRO A 123 8.83 3.57 -9.69
C PRO A 123 7.61 3.22 -8.83
N VAL A 124 7.81 2.39 -7.81
CA VAL A 124 6.74 1.90 -6.94
C VAL A 124 7.03 2.22 -5.48
N VAL A 125 6.02 2.74 -4.79
CA VAL A 125 5.97 2.78 -3.33
C VAL A 125 4.95 1.77 -2.86
N ALA A 126 5.42 0.64 -2.34
CA ALA A 126 4.55 -0.42 -1.85
C ALA A 126 4.24 -0.21 -0.36
N ILE A 127 2.95 -0.26 -0.02
CA ILE A 127 2.46 -0.36 1.35
C ILE A 127 1.92 -1.78 1.50
N THR A 128 2.63 -2.61 2.24
CA THR A 128 2.28 -4.02 2.37
C THR A 128 2.29 -4.46 3.82
N GLY A 129 1.26 -5.18 4.20
CA GLY A 129 1.19 -5.85 5.48
C GLY A 129 1.96 -7.19 5.52
N ALA A 130 2.73 -7.50 4.51
CA ALA A 130 3.57 -8.69 4.42
C ALA A 130 5.05 -8.31 4.51
N ASP A 131 5.89 -9.24 4.96
CA ASP A 131 7.34 -9.10 4.86
C ASP A 131 7.75 -9.05 3.38
N PRO A 132 8.28 -7.92 2.90
CA PRO A 132 8.57 -7.76 1.48
C PRO A 132 9.76 -8.60 1.00
N VAL A 133 10.63 -9.06 1.90
CA VAL A 133 11.75 -9.97 1.60
C VAL A 133 11.25 -11.40 1.54
N ALA A 134 10.51 -11.85 2.56
CA ALA A 134 9.96 -13.20 2.60
C ALA A 134 8.98 -13.48 1.44
N THR A 135 8.27 -12.47 0.96
CA THR A 135 7.39 -12.57 -0.23
C THR A 135 8.13 -12.44 -1.56
N GLY A 136 9.44 -12.16 -1.54
CA GLY A 136 10.25 -11.95 -2.73
C GLY A 136 9.92 -10.66 -3.47
N LEU A 137 9.25 -9.69 -2.82
CA LEU A 137 8.95 -8.39 -3.43
C LEU A 137 10.22 -7.56 -3.62
N ILE A 138 11.13 -7.62 -2.65
CA ILE A 138 12.44 -6.97 -2.69
C ILE A 138 13.54 -7.95 -2.24
N ASN A 139 14.80 -7.67 -2.60
CA ASN A 139 15.92 -8.54 -2.25
C ASN A 139 16.32 -8.41 -0.76
N SER A 140 16.34 -7.20 -0.24
CA SER A 140 16.57 -6.91 1.18
C SER A 140 16.07 -5.51 1.53
N LEU A 141 15.86 -5.25 2.83
CA LEU A 141 15.44 -3.91 3.31
C LEU A 141 16.49 -2.84 3.03
N ALA A 142 17.77 -3.18 3.13
CA ALA A 142 18.86 -2.24 2.88
C ALA A 142 19.10 -1.99 1.38
N ARG A 143 18.85 -2.99 0.54
CA ARG A 143 19.06 -2.95 -0.92
C ARG A 143 17.89 -3.63 -1.62
N PRO A 144 16.79 -2.92 -1.87
CA PRO A 144 15.60 -3.49 -2.51
C PRO A 144 15.85 -4.12 -3.88
N GLY A 145 16.80 -3.60 -4.65
CA GLY A 145 17.29 -4.25 -5.88
C GLY A 145 16.43 -4.06 -7.13
N GLY A 146 15.43 -3.18 -7.10
CA GLY A 146 14.53 -2.93 -8.23
C GLY A 146 13.92 -1.54 -8.20
N ASN A 147 12.76 -1.40 -8.86
CA ASN A 147 11.98 -0.17 -8.91
C ASN A 147 11.04 0.00 -7.71
N ILE A 148 11.09 -0.88 -6.70
CA ILE A 148 10.18 -0.89 -5.56
C ILE A 148 10.89 -0.39 -4.31
N THR A 149 10.25 0.52 -3.61
CA THR A 149 10.50 0.90 -2.21
C THR A 149 9.18 0.92 -1.46
N GLY A 150 9.18 1.09 -0.14
CA GLY A 150 7.92 1.19 0.56
C GLY A 150 8.00 0.96 2.06
N VAL A 151 6.84 0.66 2.62
CA VAL A 151 6.63 0.34 4.03
C VAL A 151 6.05 -1.06 4.12
N GLY A 152 6.67 -1.91 4.92
CA GLY A 152 6.20 -3.25 5.21
C GLY A 152 6.06 -3.46 6.72
N GLU A 153 5.23 -4.41 7.11
CA GLU A 153 5.12 -4.86 8.50
C GLU A 153 5.98 -6.09 8.75
N VAL A 154 6.59 -6.18 9.93
CA VAL A 154 7.22 -7.40 10.47
C VAL A 154 6.11 -8.26 11.11
N ALA A 155 5.12 -8.63 10.30
CA ALA A 155 3.86 -9.18 10.76
C ALA A 155 3.98 -10.58 11.38
N ALA A 156 4.99 -11.35 11.00
CA ALA A 156 5.18 -12.72 11.51
C ALA A 156 5.50 -12.73 13.01
N GLU A 157 6.44 -11.90 13.44
CA GLU A 157 6.82 -11.76 14.85
C GLU A 157 5.67 -11.21 15.70
N LEU A 158 4.98 -10.19 15.18
CA LEU A 158 3.82 -9.60 15.84
C LEU A 158 2.65 -10.59 15.99
N THR A 159 2.52 -11.53 15.06
CA THR A 159 1.44 -12.54 15.12
C THR A 159 1.62 -13.48 16.31
N ALA A 160 2.83 -13.96 16.57
CA ALA A 160 3.12 -14.76 17.75
C ALA A 160 2.77 -14.00 19.04
N LYS A 161 3.21 -12.75 19.15
CA LYS A 161 2.94 -11.91 20.33
C LYS A 161 1.44 -11.64 20.54
N ARG A 162 0.68 -11.43 19.47
CA ARG A 162 -0.79 -11.27 19.55
C ARG A 162 -1.45 -12.53 20.11
N LEU A 163 -0.99 -13.73 19.74
CA LEU A 163 -1.52 -14.99 20.28
C LEU A 163 -1.10 -15.22 21.74
N GLU A 164 0.10 -14.80 22.16
CA GLU A 164 0.50 -14.81 23.55
C GLU A 164 -0.44 -13.93 24.40
N VAL A 165 -0.65 -12.67 23.97
CA VAL A 165 -1.56 -11.73 24.65
C VAL A 165 -2.98 -12.31 24.72
N LEU A 166 -3.44 -12.96 23.65
CA LEU A 166 -4.75 -13.62 23.64
C LEU A 166 -4.81 -14.74 24.67
N LYS A 167 -3.75 -15.54 24.81
CA LYS A 167 -3.66 -16.63 25.79
C LYS A 167 -3.64 -16.11 27.21
N ASP A 168 -2.89 -15.04 27.49
CA ASP A 168 -2.80 -14.40 28.80
C ASP A 168 -4.15 -13.77 29.20
N THR A 169 -4.85 -13.16 28.24
CA THR A 169 -6.16 -12.53 28.50
C THR A 169 -7.27 -13.55 28.70
N PHE A 170 -7.22 -14.67 27.96
CA PHE A 170 -8.22 -15.74 28.01
C PHE A 170 -7.57 -17.10 28.22
N PRO A 171 -7.11 -17.43 29.46
CA PRO A 171 -6.36 -18.65 29.72
C PRO A 171 -7.12 -19.96 29.38
N SER A 172 -8.45 -19.94 29.50
CA SER A 172 -9.31 -21.08 29.17
C SER A 172 -9.54 -21.29 27.68
N LEU A 173 -9.15 -20.32 26.83
CA LEU A 173 -9.33 -20.43 25.39
C LEU A 173 -8.41 -21.51 24.82
N GLN A 174 -9.01 -22.49 24.14
CA GLN A 174 -8.29 -23.61 23.54
C GLN A 174 -8.34 -23.62 22.03
N LYS A 175 -9.38 -23.02 21.43
CA LYS A 175 -9.63 -23.06 19.99
C LYS A 175 -9.72 -21.68 19.39
N ILE A 176 -9.05 -21.46 18.29
CA ILE A 176 -9.09 -20.21 17.55
C ILE A 176 -9.31 -20.49 16.07
N ALA A 177 -10.11 -19.67 15.41
CA ALA A 177 -10.24 -19.68 13.95
C ALA A 177 -9.36 -18.56 13.37
N VAL A 178 -8.66 -18.86 12.29
CA VAL A 178 -7.90 -17.85 11.55
C VAL A 178 -8.45 -17.75 10.14
N LEU A 179 -8.96 -16.57 9.82
CA LEU A 179 -9.50 -16.22 8.52
C LEU A 179 -8.45 -15.43 7.73
N TRP A 180 -8.19 -15.82 6.48
CA TRP A 180 -7.29 -15.08 5.59
C TRP A 180 -7.66 -15.25 4.12
N ASN A 181 -7.24 -14.31 3.28
CA ASN A 181 -7.29 -14.49 1.83
C ASN A 181 -6.20 -15.47 1.38
N ALA A 182 -6.59 -16.64 0.88
CA ALA A 182 -5.67 -17.71 0.48
C ALA A 182 -4.90 -17.41 -0.83
N ASP A 183 -5.39 -16.47 -1.64
CA ASP A 183 -4.71 -16.01 -2.87
C ASP A 183 -3.68 -14.90 -2.58
N ASP A 184 -3.66 -14.36 -1.36
CA ASP A 184 -2.61 -13.44 -0.91
C ASP A 184 -1.50 -14.21 -0.21
N LEU A 185 -0.32 -14.27 -0.86
CA LEU A 185 0.86 -14.94 -0.28
C LEU A 185 1.27 -14.32 1.06
N GLY A 186 1.16 -12.99 1.21
CA GLY A 186 1.49 -12.32 2.46
C GLY A 186 0.58 -12.75 3.60
N MET A 187 -0.72 -12.87 3.34
CA MET A 187 -1.69 -13.38 4.32
C MET A 187 -1.47 -14.87 4.61
N THR A 188 -1.12 -15.67 3.60
CA THR A 188 -0.79 -17.08 3.77
C THR A 188 0.46 -17.29 4.65
N LEU A 189 1.49 -16.45 4.48
CA LEU A 189 2.68 -16.49 5.35
C LEU A 189 2.34 -16.10 6.79
N ARG A 190 1.49 -15.08 6.99
CA ARG A 190 0.97 -14.72 8.32
C ARG A 190 0.20 -15.87 8.96
N TYR A 191 -0.68 -16.53 8.21
CA TYR A 191 -1.39 -17.73 8.70
C TYR A 191 -0.42 -18.80 9.15
N ARG A 192 0.61 -19.13 8.36
CA ARG A 192 1.63 -20.11 8.72
C ARG A 192 2.34 -19.77 10.03
N SER A 193 2.69 -18.49 10.22
CA SER A 193 3.29 -18.01 11.47
C SER A 193 2.33 -18.11 12.64
N ALA A 194 1.04 -17.76 12.44
CA ALA A 194 0.00 -17.95 13.45
C ALA A 194 -0.16 -19.42 13.84
N ALA A 195 -0.18 -20.32 12.84
CA ALA A 195 -0.33 -21.75 13.07
C ALA A 195 0.86 -22.35 13.83
N ALA A 196 2.07 -21.86 13.59
CA ALA A 196 3.26 -22.28 14.34
C ALA A 196 3.19 -21.82 15.80
N ALA A 197 2.93 -20.52 16.03
CA ALA A 197 2.81 -19.96 17.37
C ALA A 197 1.65 -20.57 18.17
N ALA A 198 0.50 -20.80 17.52
CA ALA A 198 -0.65 -21.44 18.16
C ALA A 198 -0.35 -22.83 18.72
N ARG A 199 0.43 -23.65 17.98
CA ARG A 199 0.86 -24.98 18.47
C ARG A 199 1.71 -24.85 19.73
N THR A 200 2.65 -23.92 19.76
CA THR A 200 3.52 -23.68 20.92
C THR A 200 2.71 -23.22 22.15
N LEU A 201 1.65 -22.44 21.94
CA LEU A 201 0.79 -21.90 22.99
C LEU A 201 -0.35 -22.87 23.39
N GLY A 202 -0.43 -24.05 22.79
CA GLY A 202 -1.46 -25.05 23.08
C GLY A 202 -2.84 -24.73 22.51
N PHE A 203 -2.93 -23.85 21.49
CA PHE A 203 -4.18 -23.61 20.78
C PHE A 203 -4.43 -24.64 19.69
N GLN A 204 -5.68 -25.05 19.55
CA GLN A 204 -6.19 -25.71 18.36
C GLN A 204 -6.57 -24.65 17.34
N ILE A 205 -5.95 -24.68 16.15
CA ILE A 205 -6.24 -23.72 15.09
C ILE A 205 -7.20 -24.32 14.08
N GLN A 206 -8.23 -23.54 13.73
CA GLN A 206 -9.08 -23.84 12.58
C GLN A 206 -8.72 -22.91 11.43
N PRO A 207 -8.22 -23.45 10.32
CA PRO A 207 -7.91 -22.67 9.14
C PRO A 207 -9.19 -22.32 8.37
N LEU A 208 -9.36 -21.03 8.05
CA LEU A 208 -10.44 -20.51 7.22
C LEU A 208 -9.82 -19.69 6.08
N GLY A 209 -9.23 -20.37 5.11
CA GLY A 209 -8.70 -19.75 3.89
C GLY A 209 -9.84 -19.49 2.91
N VAL A 210 -10.07 -18.22 2.57
CA VAL A 210 -11.10 -17.77 1.64
C VAL A 210 -10.44 -17.17 0.40
N ARG A 211 -11.09 -17.25 -0.76
CA ARG A 211 -10.63 -16.68 -2.03
C ARG A 211 -11.63 -15.70 -2.61
N GLU A 212 -12.90 -16.05 -2.53
CA GLU A 212 -13.98 -15.31 -3.17
C GLU A 212 -15.03 -14.89 -2.13
N PRO A 213 -15.82 -13.83 -2.40
CA PRO A 213 -16.86 -13.37 -1.47
C PRO A 213 -17.84 -14.46 -1.00
N GLN A 214 -18.16 -15.41 -1.88
CA GLN A 214 -19.03 -16.53 -1.53
C GLN A 214 -18.44 -17.48 -0.48
N ASP A 215 -17.11 -17.55 -0.37
CA ASP A 215 -16.44 -18.38 0.66
C ASP A 215 -16.74 -17.86 2.08
N PHE A 216 -17.11 -16.58 2.24
CA PHE A 216 -17.53 -16.01 3.51
C PHE A 216 -18.92 -16.44 3.95
N VAL A 217 -19.76 -16.83 3.00
CA VAL A 217 -21.17 -17.23 3.26
C VAL A 217 -21.27 -18.70 3.58
N ALA A 218 -20.30 -19.49 3.16
CA ALA A 218 -20.38 -20.96 3.13
C ALA A 218 -19.48 -21.76 4.08
N PRO A 219 -18.46 -21.25 4.81
CA PRO A 219 -17.88 -22.10 5.82
C PRO A 219 -18.92 -22.25 6.93
N PRO A 220 -19.39 -23.45 7.24
CA PRO A 220 -20.13 -23.63 8.46
C PRO A 220 -19.17 -23.20 9.57
N LEU A 221 -19.47 -22.04 10.19
CA LEU A 221 -18.82 -21.71 11.45
C LEU A 221 -18.92 -22.98 12.30
N PRO A 222 -17.81 -23.50 12.82
CA PRO A 222 -17.83 -24.77 13.49
C PRO A 222 -18.87 -24.74 14.62
N ARG A 223 -19.59 -25.82 14.83
CA ARG A 223 -20.65 -25.91 15.85
C ARG A 223 -20.25 -25.39 17.24
N TRP A 224 -18.95 -25.42 17.57
CA TRP A 224 -18.45 -24.87 18.84
C TRP A 224 -18.53 -23.34 18.93
N TYR A 225 -18.61 -22.60 17.81
CA TYR A 225 -18.82 -21.14 17.85
C TYR A 225 -20.26 -20.81 18.24
N ALA A 226 -21.23 -21.65 17.85
CA ALA A 226 -22.64 -21.46 18.19
C ALA A 226 -22.96 -21.78 19.65
N THR A 227 -22.05 -22.44 20.36
CA THR A 227 -22.25 -22.90 21.77
C THR A 227 -21.36 -22.17 22.78
N ALA A 228 -20.49 -21.23 22.34
CA ALA A 228 -19.71 -20.43 23.27
C ALA A 228 -20.64 -19.43 23.99
N PRO A 229 -20.74 -19.48 25.33
CA PRO A 229 -21.48 -18.44 26.05
C PRO A 229 -20.80 -17.08 25.80
N MET A 230 -21.60 -16.08 25.43
CA MET A 230 -21.11 -14.71 25.36
C MET A 230 -20.62 -14.29 26.74
N PRO A 231 -19.40 -13.73 26.86
CA PRO A 231 -18.95 -13.19 28.13
C PRO A 231 -19.92 -12.10 28.58
N SER A 232 -20.43 -12.22 29.77
CA SER A 232 -21.28 -11.23 30.49
C SER A 232 -20.49 -9.97 30.79
#